data_fb90d420b939d1343fe85dab3610ab4f
#
_entry.id   fb90d420b939d1343fe85dab3610ab4f
#
_cell.length_a   1.000
_cell.length_b   1.000
_cell.length_c   1.000
_cell.angle_alpha   90.00
_cell.angle_beta   90.00
_cell.angle_gamma   90.00
#
_symmetry.space_group_name_H-M   'P 1'
#
loop_
_entity.id
_entity.type
_entity.pdbx_description
1 polymer ?
#
loop_
_entity_poly.entity_id
_entity_poly.type
_entity_poly.pdbx_seq_one_letter_code
_entity_poly.pdbx_strand_id
1 'polypeptide(L)'
;DALPIYVMAEQVLPQEKNAILFVGYADPDSPAGLLKATPEGELVKMRPNGQPVRRKCTVDCFDFSGHATRDSLVNYAVKLNPRQVVLVHGDPDAMEWMHHTLSAKMPDSTIVVPEPGRRYTFEP
;
A
#
# COMPACT_ATOMS: atom_id res chain seq x y z
N ASP A 1 -7.66 7.34 16.19
CA ASP A 1 -9.10 7.23 15.87
C ASP A 1 -9.39 7.96 14.56
N ALA A 2 -9.64 7.22 13.47
CA ALA A 2 -9.91 7.79 12.13
C ALA A 2 -11.35 8.32 11.97
N LEU A 3 -12.17 8.22 13.01
CA LEU A 3 -13.59 8.58 12.97
C LEU A 3 -13.85 10.03 12.49
N PRO A 4 -13.10 11.06 12.93
CA PRO A 4 -13.35 12.43 12.50
C PRO A 4 -13.20 12.64 10.98
N ILE A 5 -12.21 11.99 10.35
CA ILE A 5 -11.97 12.15 8.90
C ILE A 5 -13.06 11.48 8.07
N TYR A 6 -13.62 10.37 8.54
CA TYR A 6 -14.73 9.72 7.86
C TYR A 6 -16.03 10.53 7.93
N VAL A 7 -16.28 11.20 9.07
CA VAL A 7 -17.41 12.13 9.20
C VAL A 7 -17.26 13.31 8.22
N MET A 8 -16.06 13.86 8.09
CA MET A 8 -15.78 14.92 7.11
C MET A 8 -15.98 14.42 5.68
N ALA A 9 -15.49 13.22 5.35
CA ALA A 9 -15.68 12.62 4.04
C ALA A 9 -17.18 12.48 3.68
N GLU A 10 -18.01 12.02 4.62
CA GLU A 10 -19.47 11.93 4.41
C GLU A 10 -20.14 13.28 4.07
N GLN A 11 -19.58 14.39 4.54
CA GLN A 11 -20.08 15.74 4.21
C GLN A 11 -19.58 16.24 2.84
N VAL A 12 -18.39 15.81 2.44
CA VAL A 12 -17.75 16.22 1.17
C VAL A 12 -18.31 15.44 -0.02
N LEU A 13 -18.53 14.13 0.15
CA LEU A 13 -18.92 13.18 -0.89
C LEU A 13 -20.12 13.58 -1.76
N PRO A 14 -21.26 14.11 -1.20
CA PRO A 14 -22.45 14.38 -2.00
C PRO A 14 -22.39 15.66 -2.83
N GLN A 15 -21.30 16.39 -2.79
CA GLN A 15 -21.18 17.69 -3.45
C GLN A 15 -20.22 17.62 -4.65
N GLU A 16 -20.74 17.79 -5.86
CA GLU A 16 -20.00 17.73 -7.14
C GLU A 16 -18.81 18.71 -7.23
N LYS A 17 -18.92 19.87 -6.58
CA LYS A 17 -17.88 20.91 -6.56
C LYS A 17 -16.69 20.58 -5.65
N ASN A 18 -16.78 19.53 -4.84
CA ASN A 18 -15.75 19.14 -3.91
C ASN A 18 -14.82 18.09 -4.52
N ALA A 19 -13.65 17.91 -3.90
CA ALA A 19 -12.71 16.87 -4.25
C ALA A 19 -12.13 16.22 -2.99
N ILE A 20 -11.85 14.91 -3.07
CA ILE A 20 -11.05 14.16 -2.11
C ILE A 20 -9.82 13.68 -2.85
N LEU A 21 -8.63 14.08 -2.38
CA LEU A 21 -7.36 13.76 -2.99
C LEU A 21 -6.57 12.81 -2.06
N PHE A 22 -6.30 11.61 -2.54
CA PHE A 22 -5.44 10.67 -1.84
C PHE A 22 -3.99 10.98 -2.18
N VAL A 23 -3.17 11.21 -1.16
CA VAL A 23 -1.75 11.55 -1.32
C VAL A 23 -0.80 10.45 -0.82
N GLY A 24 -1.34 9.26 -0.56
CA GLY A 24 -0.60 8.11 -0.08
C GLY A 24 -1.39 6.82 -0.19
N TYR A 25 -0.86 5.76 0.44
CA TYR A 25 -1.50 4.45 0.47
C TYR A 25 -2.82 4.48 1.25
N ALA A 26 -3.81 3.81 0.72
CA ALA A 26 -5.06 3.48 1.42
C ALA A 26 -5.27 1.96 1.31
N ASP A 27 -5.36 1.30 2.46
CA ASP A 27 -5.65 -0.13 2.54
C ASP A 27 -6.97 -0.43 1.81
N PRO A 28 -7.01 -1.37 0.84
CA PRO A 28 -8.21 -1.70 0.06
C PRO A 28 -9.43 -2.04 0.91
N ASP A 29 -9.24 -2.68 2.08
CA ASP A 29 -10.29 -3.09 2.98
C ASP A 29 -10.72 -1.98 3.95
N SER A 30 -10.01 -0.85 3.96
CA SER A 30 -10.36 0.32 4.75
C SER A 30 -11.49 1.13 4.09
N PRO A 31 -12.24 1.94 4.85
CA PRO A 31 -13.21 2.88 4.27
C PRO A 31 -12.60 3.83 3.24
N ALA A 32 -11.34 4.19 3.40
CA ALA A 32 -10.59 5.02 2.44
C ALA A 32 -10.31 4.26 1.13
N GLY A 33 -9.91 2.98 1.21
CA GLY A 33 -9.73 2.13 0.05
C GLY A 33 -11.04 1.86 -0.69
N LEU A 34 -12.12 1.58 0.05
CA LEU A 34 -13.46 1.42 -0.52
C LEU A 34 -13.92 2.69 -1.25
N LEU A 35 -13.68 3.87 -0.66
CA LEU A 35 -13.99 5.14 -1.31
C LEU A 35 -13.18 5.33 -2.60
N LYS A 36 -11.90 5.03 -2.57
CA LYS A 36 -11.01 5.11 -3.73
C LYS A 36 -11.50 4.24 -4.89
N ALA A 37 -12.03 3.05 -4.58
CA ALA A 37 -12.56 2.09 -5.55
C ALA A 37 -14.00 2.39 -6.00
N THR A 38 -14.75 3.22 -5.26
CA THR A 38 -16.15 3.51 -5.55
C THR A 38 -16.27 4.46 -6.76
N PRO A 39 -16.96 4.08 -7.84
CA PRO A 39 -17.23 4.98 -8.97
C PRO A 39 -18.07 6.22 -8.59
N GLU A 40 -17.97 7.27 -9.40
CA GLU A 40 -18.85 8.42 -9.27
C GLU A 40 -20.33 8.00 -9.47
N GLY A 41 -21.21 8.56 -8.66
CA GLY A 41 -22.64 8.24 -8.66
C GLY A 41 -23.01 7.04 -7.77
N GLU A 42 -22.06 6.24 -7.32
CA GLU A 42 -22.30 5.08 -6.47
C GLU A 42 -22.35 5.44 -4.97
N LEU A 43 -22.90 4.51 -4.18
CA LEU A 43 -23.01 4.66 -2.73
C LEU A 43 -21.78 4.05 -2.05
N VAL A 44 -21.20 4.78 -1.09
CA VAL A 44 -20.12 4.32 -0.23
C VAL A 44 -20.47 4.48 1.25
N LYS A 45 -20.08 3.52 2.06
CA LYS A 45 -20.29 3.54 3.51
C LYS A 45 -18.95 3.80 4.20
N MET A 46 -18.79 4.96 4.80
CA MET A 46 -17.54 5.40 5.42
C MET A 46 -17.36 4.91 6.86
N ARG A 47 -18.44 4.52 7.54
CA ARG A 47 -18.42 4.05 8.95
C ARG A 47 -19.34 2.85 9.13
N PRO A 48 -19.03 1.90 10.02
CA PRO A 48 -19.87 0.72 10.28
C PRO A 48 -21.32 1.06 10.59
N ASN A 49 -21.55 2.10 11.40
CA ASN A 49 -22.87 2.59 11.81
C ASN A 49 -23.34 3.83 11.03
N GLY A 50 -22.59 4.25 10.00
CA GLY A 50 -22.95 5.37 9.13
C GLY A 50 -23.96 4.98 8.06
N GLN A 51 -24.67 5.97 7.52
CA GLN A 51 -25.51 5.76 6.34
C GLN A 51 -24.63 5.77 5.08
N PRO A 52 -24.95 4.95 4.06
CA PRO A 52 -24.31 5.05 2.77
C PRO A 52 -24.53 6.44 2.16
N VAL A 53 -23.45 7.01 1.62
CA VAL A 53 -23.46 8.34 1.01
C VAL A 53 -23.12 8.24 -0.47
N ARG A 54 -23.81 8.95 -1.33
CA ARG A 54 -23.54 8.96 -2.77
C ARG A 54 -22.30 9.78 -3.07
N ARG A 55 -21.31 9.16 -3.72
CA ARG A 55 -20.14 9.85 -4.21
C ARG A 55 -20.52 10.69 -5.46
N LYS A 56 -20.49 11.99 -5.32
CA LYS A 56 -20.64 12.95 -6.42
C LYS A 56 -19.38 13.79 -6.63
N CYS A 57 -18.55 13.90 -5.58
CA CYS A 57 -17.29 14.64 -5.65
C CYS A 57 -16.25 13.93 -6.49
N THR A 58 -15.29 14.69 -7.00
CA THR A 58 -14.07 14.14 -7.60
C THR A 58 -13.26 13.38 -6.55
N VAL A 59 -12.78 12.19 -6.91
CA VAL A 59 -11.81 11.44 -6.13
C VAL A 59 -10.62 11.13 -7.01
N ASP A 60 -9.44 11.57 -6.60
CA ASP A 60 -8.20 11.38 -7.36
C ASP A 60 -7.06 10.96 -6.45
N CYS A 61 -5.99 10.40 -7.03
CA CYS A 61 -4.86 9.84 -6.32
C CYS A 61 -3.55 10.41 -6.86
N PHE A 62 -2.70 10.85 -5.95
CA PHE A 62 -1.36 11.34 -6.24
C PHE A 62 -0.34 10.54 -5.44
N ASP A 63 0.70 10.10 -6.09
CA ASP A 63 1.79 9.39 -5.41
C ASP A 63 2.83 10.39 -4.89
N PHE A 64 2.62 10.84 -3.66
CA PHE A 64 3.61 11.62 -2.88
C PHE A 64 4.28 10.75 -1.81
N SER A 65 4.41 9.43 -2.09
CA SER A 65 5.08 8.52 -1.17
C SER A 65 6.52 8.93 -0.93
N GLY A 66 6.90 9.01 0.34
CA GLY A 66 8.32 9.13 0.74
C GLY A 66 9.08 7.80 0.69
N HIS A 67 8.41 6.70 0.36
CA HIS A 67 9.03 5.39 0.24
C HIS A 67 9.77 5.24 -1.10
N ALA A 68 10.86 4.49 -1.08
CA ALA A 68 11.57 4.13 -2.29
C ALA A 68 10.69 3.22 -3.18
N THR A 69 10.80 3.41 -4.50
CA THR A 69 10.13 2.49 -5.44
C THR A 69 10.76 1.11 -5.38
N ARG A 70 10.02 0.08 -5.78
CA ARG A 70 10.54 -1.29 -5.86
C ARG A 70 11.82 -1.39 -6.70
N ASP A 71 11.89 -0.67 -7.81
CA ASP A 71 13.07 -0.65 -8.67
C ASP A 71 14.27 0.03 -7.99
N SER A 72 14.04 1.08 -7.21
CA SER A 72 15.07 1.72 -6.40
C SER A 72 15.62 0.77 -5.34
N LEU A 73 14.76 -0.01 -4.68
CA LEU A 73 15.17 -1.02 -3.69
C LEU A 73 16.00 -2.13 -4.33
N VAL A 74 15.56 -2.66 -5.49
CA VAL A 74 16.31 -3.66 -6.25
C VAL A 74 17.69 -3.13 -6.65
N ASN A 75 17.74 -1.92 -7.24
CA ASN A 75 19.00 -1.31 -7.65
C ASN A 75 19.95 -1.08 -6.47
N TYR A 76 19.40 -0.70 -5.31
CA TYR A 76 20.16 -0.54 -4.08
C TYR A 76 20.77 -1.87 -3.61
N ALA A 77 19.97 -2.94 -3.55
CA ALA A 77 20.43 -4.26 -3.17
C ALA A 77 21.53 -4.79 -4.12
N VAL A 78 21.30 -4.68 -5.43
CA VAL A 78 22.29 -5.08 -6.45
C VAL A 78 23.58 -4.29 -6.33
N LYS A 79 23.51 -2.98 -6.07
CA LYS A 79 24.70 -2.13 -5.88
C LYS A 79 25.50 -2.52 -4.64
N LEU A 80 24.83 -2.89 -3.55
CA LEU A 80 25.49 -3.35 -2.32
C LEU A 80 26.08 -4.74 -2.46
N ASN A 81 25.49 -5.58 -3.30
CA ASN A 81 25.86 -6.97 -3.55
C ASN A 81 26.12 -7.78 -2.25
N PRO A 82 25.17 -7.81 -1.31
CA PRO A 82 25.35 -8.54 -0.05
C PRO A 82 25.28 -10.05 -0.28
N ARG A 83 25.95 -10.85 0.55
CA ARG A 83 25.82 -12.32 0.51
C ARG A 83 24.41 -12.80 0.84
N GLN A 84 23.70 -12.03 1.66
CA GLN A 84 22.38 -12.41 2.16
C GLN A 84 21.46 -11.19 2.19
N VAL A 85 20.21 -11.40 1.77
CA VAL A 85 19.13 -10.41 1.84
C VAL A 85 17.95 -11.02 2.57
N VAL A 86 17.44 -10.32 3.58
CA VAL A 86 16.22 -10.71 4.30
C VAL A 86 15.12 -9.73 3.94
N LEU A 87 14.03 -10.23 3.36
CA LEU A 87 12.87 -9.45 2.97
C LEU A 87 11.84 -9.46 4.09
N VAL A 88 11.46 -8.29 4.58
CA VAL A 88 10.47 -8.12 5.65
C VAL A 88 9.50 -7.01 5.32
N HIS A 89 8.31 -7.03 5.92
CA HIS A 89 7.33 -5.95 5.84
C HIS A 89 6.85 -5.65 4.42
N GLY A 90 6.15 -6.61 3.83
CA GLY A 90 5.52 -6.46 2.51
C GLY A 90 4.33 -7.38 2.36
N ASP A 91 3.42 -7.01 1.47
CA ASP A 91 2.33 -7.89 1.06
C ASP A 91 2.87 -9.14 0.35
N PRO A 92 2.18 -10.29 0.40
CA PRO A 92 2.68 -11.55 -0.17
C PRO A 92 3.16 -11.42 -1.62
N ASP A 93 2.38 -10.79 -2.48
CA ASP A 93 2.71 -10.60 -3.90
C ASP A 93 3.95 -9.71 -4.09
N ALA A 94 4.10 -8.67 -3.27
CA ALA A 94 5.27 -7.78 -3.30
C ALA A 94 6.53 -8.52 -2.83
N MET A 95 6.41 -9.35 -1.80
CA MET A 95 7.51 -10.16 -1.27
C MET A 95 7.95 -11.22 -2.28
N GLU A 96 7.01 -11.90 -2.92
CA GLU A 96 7.29 -12.90 -3.96
C GLU A 96 7.98 -12.25 -5.17
N TRP A 97 7.46 -11.11 -5.65
CA TRP A 97 8.07 -10.37 -6.74
C TRP A 97 9.50 -9.95 -6.43
N MET A 98 9.73 -9.39 -5.23
CA MET A 98 11.05 -8.93 -4.80
C MET A 98 12.03 -10.10 -4.67
N HIS A 99 11.59 -11.20 -4.07
CA HIS A 99 12.38 -12.43 -3.95
C HIS A 99 12.81 -12.95 -5.34
N HIS A 100 11.86 -13.10 -6.26
CA HIS A 100 12.14 -13.57 -7.62
C HIS A 100 13.11 -12.65 -8.35
N THR A 101 12.87 -11.33 -8.28
CA THR A 101 13.69 -10.33 -8.98
C THR A 101 15.12 -10.29 -8.45
N LEU A 102 15.30 -10.31 -7.13
CA LEU A 102 16.64 -10.30 -6.51
C LEU A 102 17.38 -11.61 -6.76
N SER A 103 16.71 -12.76 -6.66
CA SER A 103 17.31 -14.06 -6.95
C SER A 103 17.84 -14.14 -8.40
N ALA A 104 17.11 -13.56 -9.35
CA ALA A 104 17.55 -13.51 -10.75
C ALA A 104 18.73 -12.56 -10.98
N LYS A 105 18.77 -11.42 -10.27
CA LYS A 105 19.82 -10.40 -10.43
C LYS A 105 21.06 -10.62 -9.58
N MET A 106 20.96 -11.43 -8.53
CA MET A 106 22.00 -11.68 -7.53
C MET A 106 22.10 -13.20 -7.26
N PRO A 107 22.52 -14.01 -8.27
CA PRO A 107 22.50 -15.47 -8.17
C PRO A 107 23.41 -16.03 -7.09
N ASP A 108 24.43 -15.27 -6.68
CA ASP A 108 25.39 -15.65 -5.63
C ASP A 108 24.92 -15.23 -4.22
N SER A 109 23.79 -14.54 -4.12
CA SER A 109 23.22 -14.09 -2.85
C SER A 109 22.07 -15.00 -2.40
N THR A 110 21.99 -15.25 -1.09
CA THR A 110 20.84 -15.94 -0.49
C THR A 110 19.75 -14.92 -0.19
N ILE A 111 18.58 -15.07 -0.83
CA ILE A 111 17.42 -14.20 -0.59
C ILE A 111 16.43 -14.96 0.30
N VAL A 112 16.08 -14.42 1.45
CA VAL A 112 15.21 -15.06 2.45
C VAL A 112 13.96 -14.23 2.69
N VAL A 113 12.80 -14.88 2.60
CA VAL A 113 11.52 -14.38 3.12
C VAL A 113 11.26 -15.13 4.43
N PRO A 114 11.44 -14.48 5.60
CA PRO A 114 11.37 -15.18 6.87
C PRO A 114 9.93 -15.51 7.27
N GLU A 115 9.73 -16.70 7.81
CA GLU A 115 8.47 -17.12 8.42
C GLU A 115 8.39 -16.59 9.86
N PRO A 116 7.26 -16.05 10.30
CA PRO A 116 7.07 -15.60 11.67
C PRO A 116 7.34 -16.73 12.68
N GLY A 117 8.12 -16.40 13.71
CA GLY A 117 8.46 -17.36 14.78
C GLY A 117 9.56 -18.37 14.44
N ARG A 118 10.06 -18.42 13.22
CA ARG A 118 11.17 -19.27 12.81
C ARG A 118 12.52 -18.57 13.05
N ARG A 119 13.50 -19.33 13.59
CA ARG A 119 14.88 -18.86 13.75
C ARG A 119 15.67 -19.13 12.48
N TYR A 120 16.40 -18.12 12.01
CA TYR A 120 17.35 -18.22 10.90
C TYR A 120 18.77 -17.93 11.42
N THR A 121 19.74 -18.66 10.93
CA THR A 121 21.16 -18.43 11.22
C THR A 121 21.84 -18.04 9.92
N PHE A 122 22.57 -16.96 9.96
CA PHE A 122 23.33 -16.44 8.82
C PHE A 122 24.82 -16.59 9.13
N GLU A 123 25.57 -17.10 8.19
CA GLU A 123 27.04 -17.18 8.30
C GLU A 123 27.63 -15.80 7.99
N PRO A 124 28.67 -15.38 8.71
CA PRO A 124 29.33 -14.09 8.54
C PRO A 124 30.03 -13.93 7.16
#